data_7fc066d7b84e268c79b73bd6edc20634
#
_entry.id   7fc066d7b84e268c79b73bd6edc20634
#
_cell.length_a   1.000
_cell.length_b   1.000
_cell.length_c   1.000
_cell.angle_alpha   90.00
_cell.angle_beta   90.00
_cell.angle_gamma   90.00
#
_symmetry.space_group_name_H-M   'P 1'
#
loop_
_entity.id
_entity.type
_entity.pdbx_description
1 polymer ?
#
loop_
_entity_poly.entity_id
_entity_poly.type
_entity_poly.pdbx_seq_one_letter_code
_entity_poly.pdbx_strand_id
1 'polypeptide(L)'
;EAVYYDRNVYDQKDRKTCQELAFDLDPENITCPIHGSLADKMKRGQGLSFCKVELNMVKEQALNLYEHLEKQFSQMRIVYSGRGFHIHVLDPEAFGFDTKKRLEIARAVKKKGFSIDEWVTAGEMRLIRLPYSLHGMVSRIVLPLEKSELEKFDPIHDERCIPEFLR
;
A
#
# COMPACT_ATOMS: atom_id res chain seq x y z
N GLU A 1 0.34 -8.10 16.81
CA GLU A 1 -0.76 -8.43 15.88
C GLU A 1 -0.91 -7.32 14.85
N ALA A 2 -1.42 -7.66 13.68
CA ALA A 2 -1.71 -6.69 12.64
C ALA A 2 -3.20 -6.31 12.67
N VAL A 3 -3.49 -5.04 12.55
CA VAL A 3 -4.87 -4.55 12.48
C VAL A 3 -5.17 -4.15 11.05
N TYR A 4 -6.26 -4.69 10.52
CA TYR A 4 -6.74 -4.42 9.17
C TYR A 4 -8.18 -3.93 9.23
N TYR A 5 -8.61 -3.26 8.17
CA TYR A 5 -10.02 -2.93 8.00
C TYR A 5 -10.54 -3.43 6.64
N ASP A 6 -11.83 -3.70 6.59
CA ASP A 6 -12.54 -4.02 5.35
C ASP A 6 -12.87 -2.73 4.62
N ARG A 7 -12.44 -2.64 3.37
CA ARG A 7 -12.68 -1.48 2.49
C ARG A 7 -14.08 -1.42 1.90
N ASN A 8 -14.88 -2.45 2.13
CA ASN A 8 -16.27 -2.43 1.67
C ASN A 8 -17.11 -1.48 2.54
N VAL A 9 -18.00 -0.77 1.90
CA VAL A 9 -19.01 0.05 2.56
C VAL A 9 -20.34 -0.70 2.52
N TYR A 10 -20.99 -0.81 3.66
CA TYR A 10 -22.22 -1.55 3.84
C TYR A 10 -23.37 -0.61 4.15
N ASP A 11 -24.58 -0.97 3.70
CA ASP A 11 -25.80 -0.30 4.12
C ASP A 11 -26.30 -0.85 5.47
N GLN A 12 -27.41 -0.30 5.97
CA GLN A 12 -28.03 -0.74 7.23
C GLN A 12 -28.51 -2.20 7.24
N LYS A 13 -28.51 -2.88 6.09
CA LYS A 13 -28.88 -4.29 5.93
C LYS A 13 -27.66 -5.19 5.71
N ASP A 14 -26.49 -4.69 6.05
CA ASP A 14 -25.20 -5.38 5.85
C ASP A 14 -24.92 -5.79 4.38
N ARG A 15 -25.55 -5.11 3.43
CA ARG A 15 -25.24 -5.30 2.02
C ARG A 15 -24.10 -4.39 1.60
N LYS A 16 -23.12 -4.96 0.93
CA LYS A 16 -22.07 -4.19 0.31
C LYS A 16 -22.67 -3.22 -0.74
N THR A 17 -22.45 -1.95 -0.54
CA THR A 17 -22.93 -0.89 -1.45
C THR A 17 -21.80 -0.35 -2.33
N CYS A 18 -20.59 -0.29 -1.83
CA CYS A 18 -19.42 0.20 -2.56
C CYS A 18 -18.12 -0.31 -1.92
N GLN A 19 -16.98 0.04 -2.50
CA GLN A 19 -15.67 -0.35 -1.98
C GLN A 19 -14.65 0.75 -2.28
N GLU A 20 -13.81 1.05 -1.31
CA GLU A 20 -12.66 1.94 -1.48
C GLU A 20 -11.70 1.39 -2.55
N LEU A 21 -11.25 2.25 -3.46
CA LEU A 21 -10.18 1.93 -4.40
C LEU A 21 -8.84 2.21 -3.73
N ALA A 22 -7.99 1.18 -3.62
CA ALA A 22 -6.65 1.33 -3.06
C ALA A 22 -5.63 0.50 -3.82
N PHE A 23 -4.37 0.93 -3.75
CA PHE A 23 -3.21 0.27 -4.34
C PHE A 23 -2.23 -0.05 -3.24
N ASP A 24 -1.68 -1.26 -3.28
CA ASP A 24 -0.70 -1.75 -2.32
C ASP A 24 0.64 -1.99 -3.02
N LEU A 25 1.68 -1.35 -2.51
CA LEU A 25 3.06 -1.43 -3.01
C LEU A 25 3.95 -1.94 -1.87
N ASP A 26 4.33 -3.20 -1.98
CA ASP A 26 5.18 -3.86 -1.00
C ASP A 26 6.52 -4.32 -1.60
N PRO A 27 7.59 -4.42 -0.78
CA PRO A 27 8.88 -4.96 -1.22
C PRO A 27 8.80 -6.36 -1.81
N GLU A 28 7.75 -7.11 -1.50
CA GLU A 28 7.51 -8.45 -2.05
C GLU A 28 7.23 -8.44 -3.54
N ASN A 29 6.70 -7.34 -4.05
CA ASN A 29 6.28 -7.19 -5.45
C ASN A 29 7.40 -6.65 -6.36
N ILE A 30 8.58 -6.34 -5.79
CA ILE A 30 9.74 -5.84 -6.55
C ILE A 30 10.90 -6.85 -6.55
N THR A 31 11.80 -6.68 -7.51
CA THR A 31 13.07 -7.43 -7.55
C THR A 31 14.20 -6.53 -7.06
N CYS A 32 14.80 -6.90 -5.94
CA CYS A 32 15.92 -6.17 -5.38
C CYS A 32 17.19 -6.40 -6.22
N PRO A 33 17.94 -5.37 -6.60
CA PRO A 33 19.19 -5.55 -7.35
C PRO A 33 20.28 -6.26 -6.51
N ILE A 34 20.14 -6.26 -5.19
CA ILE A 34 21.10 -6.92 -4.27
C ILE A 34 20.61 -8.32 -3.88
N HIS A 35 19.33 -8.48 -3.56
CA HIS A 35 18.78 -9.70 -2.97
C HIS A 35 17.90 -10.51 -3.92
N GLY A 36 17.67 -10.03 -5.14
CA GLY A 36 16.81 -10.70 -6.12
C GLY A 36 15.32 -10.58 -5.81
N SER A 37 14.54 -11.47 -6.38
CA SER A 37 13.08 -11.55 -6.19
C SER A 37 12.70 -12.15 -4.83
N LEU A 38 11.41 -12.07 -4.49
CA LEU A 38 10.87 -12.77 -3.31
C LEU A 38 11.20 -14.27 -3.38
N ALA A 39 11.07 -14.91 -4.56
CA ALA A 39 11.39 -16.32 -4.74
C ALA A 39 12.87 -16.63 -4.43
N ASP A 40 13.79 -15.74 -4.82
CA ASP A 40 15.22 -15.88 -4.52
C ASP A 40 15.50 -15.73 -3.02
N LYS A 41 14.83 -14.79 -2.36
CA LYS A 41 14.93 -14.59 -0.91
C LYS A 41 14.37 -15.80 -0.13
N MET A 42 13.25 -16.34 -0.57
CA MET A 42 12.66 -17.55 0.03
C MET A 42 13.59 -18.75 -0.07
N LYS A 43 14.24 -18.99 -1.21
CA LYS A 43 15.22 -20.07 -1.40
C LYS A 43 16.41 -19.94 -0.44
N ARG A 44 16.79 -18.72 -0.06
CA ARG A 44 17.88 -18.45 0.89
C ARG A 44 17.46 -18.38 2.36
N GLY A 45 16.19 -18.69 2.65
CA GLY A 45 15.65 -18.63 4.01
C GLY A 45 15.48 -17.21 4.58
N GLN A 46 15.53 -16.19 3.72
CA GLN A 46 15.39 -14.78 4.14
C GLN A 46 13.91 -14.38 4.34
N GLY A 47 12.98 -15.20 3.89
CA GLY A 47 11.54 -14.98 4.04
C GLY A 47 11.08 -13.64 3.46
N LEU A 48 10.24 -12.95 4.19
CA LEU A 48 9.67 -11.65 3.84
C LEU A 48 10.56 -10.46 4.27
N SER A 49 11.83 -10.70 4.62
CA SER A 49 12.76 -9.61 4.94
C SER A 49 12.97 -8.69 3.74
N PHE A 50 13.24 -7.43 4.00
CA PHE A 50 13.55 -6.43 2.98
C PHE A 50 14.67 -5.51 3.47
N CYS A 51 15.36 -4.89 2.53
CA CYS A 51 16.44 -3.97 2.81
C CYS A 51 16.04 -2.51 2.51
N LYS A 52 16.91 -1.57 2.89
CA LYS A 52 16.68 -0.14 2.63
C LYS A 52 16.57 0.18 1.13
N VAL A 53 17.27 -0.55 0.27
CA VAL A 53 17.18 -0.37 -1.19
C VAL A 53 15.78 -0.72 -1.68
N GLU A 54 15.23 -1.86 -1.25
CA GLU A 54 13.85 -2.26 -1.60
C GLU A 54 12.83 -1.24 -1.09
N LEU A 55 12.98 -0.77 0.15
CA LEU A 55 12.08 0.24 0.71
C LEU A 55 12.12 1.55 -0.09
N ASN A 56 13.30 1.99 -0.50
CA ASN A 56 13.45 3.18 -1.33
C ASN A 56 12.83 3.00 -2.73
N MET A 57 13.01 1.83 -3.34
CA MET A 57 12.39 1.51 -4.64
C MET A 57 10.87 1.54 -4.54
N VAL A 58 10.29 0.96 -3.48
CA VAL A 58 8.84 0.97 -3.25
C VAL A 58 8.36 2.39 -2.98
N LYS A 59 9.11 3.19 -2.22
CA LYS A 59 8.80 4.59 -1.97
C LYS A 59 8.76 5.42 -3.27
N GLU A 60 9.75 5.25 -4.12
CA GLU A 60 9.81 5.91 -5.43
C GLU A 60 8.63 5.48 -6.33
N GLN A 61 8.31 4.19 -6.35
CA GLN A 61 7.13 3.71 -7.08
C GLN A 61 5.83 4.29 -6.52
N ALA A 62 5.71 4.45 -5.20
CA ALA A 62 4.52 5.03 -4.59
C ALA A 62 4.36 6.51 -4.99
N LEU A 63 5.44 7.28 -4.99
CA LEU A 63 5.43 8.68 -5.45
C LEU A 63 5.02 8.78 -6.93
N ASN A 64 5.68 8.01 -7.78
CA ASN A 64 5.41 8.02 -9.22
C ASN A 64 3.98 7.53 -9.55
N LEU A 65 3.48 6.54 -8.81
CA LEU A 65 2.10 6.07 -8.96
C LEU A 65 1.11 7.14 -8.50
N TYR A 66 1.37 7.81 -7.38
CA TYR A 66 0.53 8.91 -6.91
C TYR A 66 0.43 10.00 -7.99
N GLU A 67 1.56 10.45 -8.54
CA GLU A 67 1.61 11.44 -9.63
C GLU A 67 0.92 10.97 -10.92
N HIS A 68 0.94 9.68 -11.17
CA HIS A 68 0.19 9.11 -12.28
C HIS A 68 -1.31 9.16 -12.05
N LEU A 69 -1.75 8.82 -10.84
CA LEU A 69 -3.16 8.75 -10.47
C LEU A 69 -3.80 10.14 -10.27
N GLU A 70 -3.04 11.16 -9.83
CA GLU A 70 -3.56 12.52 -9.64
C GLU A 70 -4.02 13.19 -10.95
N LYS A 71 -3.71 12.60 -12.11
CA LYS A 71 -4.25 13.00 -13.41
C LYS A 71 -5.72 12.59 -13.60
N GLN A 72 -6.21 11.67 -12.79
CA GLN A 72 -7.56 11.11 -12.89
C GLN A 72 -8.37 11.27 -11.60
N PHE A 73 -7.69 11.36 -10.45
CA PHE A 73 -8.32 11.42 -9.13
C PHE A 73 -7.85 12.67 -8.40
N SER A 74 -8.76 13.31 -7.71
CA SER A 74 -8.51 14.58 -7.02
C SER A 74 -8.30 14.42 -5.52
N GLN A 75 -8.83 13.34 -4.94
CA GLN A 75 -8.77 13.07 -3.51
C GLN A 75 -8.04 11.75 -3.26
N MET A 76 -6.80 11.85 -2.85
CA MET A 76 -5.98 10.67 -2.57
C MET A 76 -5.21 10.84 -1.26
N ARG A 77 -4.84 9.70 -0.67
CA ARG A 77 -4.01 9.64 0.53
C ARG A 77 -2.92 8.62 0.35
N ILE A 78 -1.71 8.95 0.78
CA ILE A 78 -0.61 7.99 0.91
C ILE A 78 -0.56 7.52 2.35
N VAL A 79 -0.31 6.23 2.54
CA VAL A 79 -0.13 5.62 3.85
C VAL A 79 1.13 4.75 3.82
N TYR A 80 2.07 5.01 4.72
CA TYR A 80 3.14 4.06 5.00
C TYR A 80 2.56 2.87 5.75
N SER A 81 2.64 1.67 5.18
CA SER A 81 2.00 0.46 5.72
C SER A 81 2.81 -0.25 6.82
N GLY A 82 4.01 0.24 7.11
CA GLY A 82 4.99 -0.41 7.99
C GLY A 82 6.11 -1.11 7.20
N ARG A 83 5.87 -1.58 5.98
CA ARG A 83 6.85 -2.20 5.09
C ARG A 83 6.91 -1.55 3.72
N GLY A 84 5.77 -1.11 3.22
CA GLY A 84 5.56 -0.49 1.92
C GLY A 84 4.65 0.72 2.01
N PHE A 85 3.87 0.94 0.97
CA PHE A 85 2.98 2.10 0.89
C PHE A 85 1.65 1.71 0.27
N HIS A 86 0.58 2.29 0.80
CA HIS A 86 -0.73 2.25 0.17
C HIS A 86 -1.07 3.61 -0.43
N ILE A 87 -1.78 3.61 -1.55
CA ILE A 87 -2.43 4.79 -2.09
C ILE A 87 -3.93 4.55 -2.08
N HIS A 88 -4.66 5.38 -1.37
CA HIS A 88 -6.10 5.34 -1.24
C HIS A 88 -6.71 6.42 -2.11
N VAL A 89 -7.69 6.07 -2.94
CA VAL A 89 -8.48 6.99 -3.75
C VAL A 89 -9.78 7.25 -3.03
N LEU A 90 -10.00 8.50 -2.66
CA LEU A 90 -11.13 8.94 -1.85
C LEU A 90 -12.18 9.72 -2.65
N ASP A 91 -12.01 9.81 -3.96
CA ASP A 91 -13.02 10.39 -4.85
C ASP A 91 -14.32 9.59 -4.75
N PRO A 92 -15.47 10.22 -4.51
CA PRO A 92 -16.75 9.52 -4.33
C PRO A 92 -17.10 8.57 -5.47
N GLU A 93 -16.75 8.92 -6.70
CA GLU A 93 -16.99 8.09 -7.87
C GLU A 93 -16.24 6.75 -7.83
N ALA A 94 -15.02 6.75 -7.29
CA ALA A 94 -14.18 5.57 -7.21
C ALA A 94 -14.77 4.48 -6.30
N PHE A 95 -15.54 4.86 -5.29
CA PHE A 95 -16.24 3.91 -4.42
C PHE A 95 -17.32 3.10 -5.18
N GLY A 96 -17.88 3.67 -6.25
CA GLY A 96 -18.87 3.00 -7.10
C GLY A 96 -18.28 2.06 -8.16
N PHE A 97 -16.97 1.98 -8.31
CA PHE A 97 -16.36 1.10 -9.30
C PHE A 97 -16.60 -0.36 -8.97
N ASP A 98 -17.11 -1.11 -9.94
CA ASP A 98 -17.26 -2.56 -9.83
C ASP A 98 -15.88 -3.27 -9.92
N THR A 99 -15.88 -4.56 -9.66
CA THR A 99 -14.67 -5.40 -9.72
C THR A 99 -14.01 -5.36 -11.09
N LYS A 100 -14.80 -5.30 -12.17
CA LYS A 100 -14.27 -5.24 -13.54
C LYS A 100 -13.51 -3.94 -13.77
N LYS A 101 -14.10 -2.81 -13.39
CA LYS A 101 -13.48 -1.49 -13.52
C LYS A 101 -12.20 -1.39 -12.69
N ARG A 102 -12.23 -1.87 -11.44
CA ARG A 102 -11.03 -1.90 -10.58
C ARG A 102 -9.93 -2.77 -11.18
N LEU A 103 -10.28 -3.93 -11.76
CA LEU A 103 -9.33 -4.81 -12.43
C LEU A 103 -8.72 -4.16 -13.68
N GLU A 104 -9.51 -3.45 -14.47
CA GLU A 104 -9.01 -2.68 -15.61
C GLU A 104 -7.99 -1.62 -15.17
N ILE A 105 -8.29 -0.87 -14.10
CA ILE A 105 -7.38 0.12 -13.55
C ILE A 105 -6.10 -0.53 -13.03
N ALA A 106 -6.20 -1.61 -12.24
CA ALA A 106 -5.04 -2.33 -11.71
C ALA A 106 -4.12 -2.82 -12.83
N ARG A 107 -4.67 -3.41 -13.88
CA ARG A 107 -3.92 -3.89 -15.04
C ARG A 107 -3.28 -2.76 -15.84
N ALA A 108 -3.99 -1.62 -16.00
CA ALA A 108 -3.43 -0.45 -16.64
C ALA A 108 -2.23 0.12 -15.87
N VAL A 109 -2.32 0.17 -14.54
CA VAL A 109 -1.23 0.57 -13.65
C VAL A 109 -0.05 -0.39 -13.75
N LYS A 110 -0.29 -1.70 -13.69
CA LYS A 110 0.78 -2.72 -13.87
C LYS A 110 1.44 -2.65 -15.24
N LYS A 111 0.66 -2.42 -16.30
CA LYS A 111 1.21 -2.26 -17.66
C LYS A 111 2.16 -1.07 -17.79
N LYS A 112 2.04 -0.06 -16.92
CA LYS A 112 2.96 1.07 -16.84
C LYS A 112 4.21 0.78 -16.01
N GLY A 113 4.35 -0.41 -15.46
CA GLY A 113 5.53 -0.86 -14.72
C GLY A 113 5.43 -0.72 -13.19
N PHE A 114 4.28 -0.33 -12.66
CA PHE A 114 4.09 -0.26 -11.21
C PHE A 114 3.88 -1.65 -10.60
N SER A 115 4.60 -1.95 -9.54
CA SER A 115 4.60 -3.25 -8.85
C SER A 115 3.55 -3.28 -7.74
N ILE A 116 2.29 -3.18 -8.11
CA ILE A 116 1.16 -3.25 -7.17
C ILE A 116 0.65 -4.67 -6.98
N ASP A 117 0.04 -4.95 -5.81
CA ASP A 117 -0.80 -6.13 -5.64
C ASP A 117 -2.17 -5.91 -6.31
N GLU A 118 -2.34 -6.55 -7.49
CA GLU A 118 -3.57 -6.48 -8.27
C GLU A 118 -4.79 -6.98 -7.49
N TRP A 119 -4.61 -7.98 -6.61
CA TRP A 119 -5.69 -8.54 -5.81
C TRP A 119 -6.19 -7.58 -4.74
N VAL A 120 -5.30 -6.76 -4.18
CA VAL A 120 -5.72 -5.71 -3.24
C VAL A 120 -6.57 -4.68 -3.95
N THR A 121 -6.19 -4.27 -5.15
CA THR A 121 -6.95 -3.25 -5.92
C THR A 121 -8.30 -3.78 -6.41
N ALA A 122 -8.33 -4.98 -7.00
CA ALA A 122 -9.50 -5.53 -7.68
C ALA A 122 -10.37 -6.46 -6.82
N GLY A 123 -9.82 -7.05 -5.77
CA GLY A 123 -10.50 -8.07 -4.95
C GLY A 123 -11.67 -7.51 -4.15
N GLU A 124 -12.72 -8.31 -4.01
CA GLU A 124 -13.96 -7.90 -3.33
C GLU A 124 -13.85 -7.92 -1.80
N MET A 125 -13.03 -8.80 -1.25
CA MET A 125 -12.88 -8.98 0.20
C MET A 125 -11.41 -8.90 0.59
N ARG A 126 -10.77 -7.78 0.27
CA ARG A 126 -9.37 -7.56 0.61
C ARG A 126 -9.23 -6.51 1.70
N LEU A 127 -8.61 -6.97 2.77
CA LEU A 127 -8.28 -6.10 3.90
C LEU A 127 -7.07 -5.26 3.57
N ILE A 128 -7.01 -4.09 4.14
CA ILE A 128 -5.84 -3.21 4.10
C ILE A 128 -5.49 -2.77 5.53
N ARG A 129 -4.24 -2.42 5.76
CA ARG A 129 -3.80 -2.06 7.10
C ARG A 129 -4.46 -0.78 7.60
N LEU A 130 -4.92 -0.82 8.84
CA LEU A 130 -5.54 0.34 9.47
C LEU A 130 -4.48 1.41 9.79
N PRO A 131 -4.64 2.65 9.31
CA PRO A 131 -3.80 3.76 9.74
C PRO A 131 -3.72 3.88 11.26
N TYR A 132 -2.55 4.28 11.75
CA TYR A 132 -2.20 4.38 13.17
C TYR A 132 -2.14 3.06 13.94
N SER A 133 -2.32 1.93 13.28
CA SER A 133 -2.12 0.62 13.90
C SER A 133 -0.65 0.19 13.87
N LEU A 134 -0.31 -0.77 14.71
CA LEU A 134 1.01 -1.39 14.74
C LEU A 134 1.15 -2.45 13.64
N HIS A 135 2.21 -2.34 12.83
CA HIS A 135 2.67 -3.45 12.00
C HIS A 135 3.64 -4.32 12.82
N GLY A 136 3.13 -5.39 13.44
CA GLY A 136 3.89 -6.21 14.40
C GLY A 136 5.17 -6.85 13.84
N MET A 137 5.21 -7.22 12.54
CA MET A 137 6.38 -7.86 11.93
C MET A 137 7.62 -6.95 11.92
N VAL A 138 7.42 -5.65 11.79
CA VAL A 138 8.52 -4.65 11.69
C VAL A 138 8.53 -3.66 12.84
N SER A 139 7.59 -3.80 13.78
CA SER A 139 7.42 -2.89 14.91
C SER A 139 7.37 -1.42 14.49
N ARG A 140 6.52 -1.11 13.52
CA ARG A 140 6.30 0.25 13.02
C ARG A 140 4.82 0.60 13.03
N ILE A 141 4.53 1.87 13.31
CA ILE A 141 3.18 2.44 13.21
C ILE A 141 2.87 2.71 11.73
N VAL A 142 1.70 2.32 11.30
CA VAL A 142 1.14 2.64 9.98
C VAL A 142 0.79 4.13 9.96
N LEU A 143 1.39 4.89 9.06
CA LEU A 143 1.34 6.35 9.12
C LEU A 143 0.80 6.96 7.83
N PRO A 144 -0.31 7.71 7.87
CA PRO A 144 -0.70 8.57 6.76
C PRO A 144 0.36 9.67 6.54
N LEU A 145 0.67 9.92 5.27
CA LEU A 145 1.69 10.88 4.84
C LEU A 145 1.10 11.87 3.84
N GLU A 146 1.57 13.09 3.91
CA GLU A 146 1.38 14.04 2.82
C GLU A 146 2.35 13.73 1.66
N LYS A 147 1.94 14.03 0.43
CA LYS A 147 2.81 13.83 -0.75
C LYS A 147 4.17 14.51 -0.58
N SER A 148 4.17 15.72 -0.04
CA SER A 148 5.38 16.51 0.19
C SER A 148 6.36 15.92 1.20
N GLU A 149 5.88 15.05 2.09
CA GLU A 149 6.72 14.37 3.08
C GLU A 149 7.40 13.13 2.49
N LEU A 150 6.79 12.50 1.46
CA LEU A 150 7.18 11.17 1.00
C LEU A 150 8.64 11.07 0.55
N GLU A 151 9.14 12.08 -0.17
CA GLU A 151 10.55 12.07 -0.64
C GLU A 151 11.55 11.95 0.52
N LYS A 152 11.31 12.71 1.60
CA LYS A 152 12.20 12.80 2.76
C LYS A 152 11.88 11.76 3.83
N PHE A 153 10.76 11.05 3.69
CA PHE A 153 10.31 10.10 4.69
C PHE A 153 11.29 8.94 4.85
N ASP A 154 11.76 8.73 6.07
CA ASP A 154 12.59 7.59 6.48
C ASP A 154 11.96 6.94 7.72
N PRO A 155 11.28 5.80 7.59
CA PRO A 155 10.58 5.15 8.70
C PRO A 155 11.53 4.58 9.77
N ILE A 156 12.84 4.57 9.51
CA ILE A 156 13.84 4.15 10.51
C ILE A 156 14.03 5.26 11.55
N HIS A 157 14.01 6.51 11.10
CA HIS A 157 14.29 7.68 11.94
C HIS A 157 13.08 8.55 12.24
N ASP A 158 11.94 8.32 11.59
CA ASP A 158 10.71 9.07 11.87
C ASP A 158 10.06 8.56 13.16
N GLU A 159 10.11 9.37 14.21
CA GLU A 159 9.56 9.02 15.53
C GLU A 159 8.07 8.68 15.48
N ARG A 160 7.31 9.23 14.54
CA ARG A 160 5.89 8.91 14.38
C ARG A 160 5.66 7.44 14.04
N CYS A 161 6.65 6.80 13.39
CA CYS A 161 6.61 5.38 13.04
C CYS A 161 7.08 4.46 14.16
N ILE A 162 7.72 5.00 15.20
CA ILE A 162 8.28 4.21 16.30
C ILE A 162 7.22 4.10 17.40
N PRO A 163 6.79 2.87 17.76
CA PRO A 163 5.88 2.68 18.89
C PRO A 163 6.46 3.21 20.20
N GLU A 164 5.60 3.75 21.08
CA GLU A 164 6.00 4.34 22.35
C GLU A 164 6.86 3.40 23.21
N PHE A 165 6.52 2.12 23.22
CA PHE A 165 7.25 1.10 23.99
C PHE A 165 8.67 0.77 23.43
N LEU A 166 9.06 1.35 22.29
CA LEU A 166 10.40 1.24 21.70
C LEU A 166 11.20 2.54 21.73
N ARG A 167 10.63 3.61 22.30
CA ARG A 167 11.29 4.93 22.44
C ARG A 167 12.04 5.09 23.79
#